data_accffdd04538ccad51f7888917b0468d
#
_entry.id   accffdd04538ccad51f7888917b0468d
#
_cell.length_a   1.000
_cell.length_b   1.000
_cell.length_c   1.000
_cell.angle_alpha   90.00
_cell.angle_beta   90.00
_cell.angle_gamma   90.00
#
_symmetry.space_group_name_H-M   'P 1'
#
loop_
_entity.id
_entity.type
_entity.pdbx_description
1 polymer ?
#
loop_
_entity_poly.entity_id
_entity_poly.type
_entity_poly.pdbx_seq_one_letter_code
_entity_poly.pdbx_strand_id
1 'polypeptide(L)'
;MRLLIVILILIIHNTFASESIRLLSTTSTRDSGFLDYIIPLFEKKYNIRVLPIALGTGQALVSAKNCDGDILLTHAPKLEKEFIKDGYGTDRTPIMYNDFVVIGPNDDPLGLDKHNNVIDVFKNIKDKKVKFISRGDNSGTNFSELSVWNRADINPKLGEGIWYLESGQGMGATLNITVGMNAYTYSDRATWIRYQNKQKHKILFEGDDLLLNEYSIILLNNENCPTIKQKSAILFYEWITSQYAQEIINKYRINGQQVFFSDHMLGKN
;
A
#
# COMPACT_ATOMS: atom_id res chain seq x y z
N MET A 1 7.24 -14.29 74.80
CA MET A 1 6.39 -14.45 73.60
C MET A 1 6.61 -13.24 72.70
N ARG A 2 7.49 -13.37 71.73
CA ARG A 2 7.84 -12.28 70.79
C ARG A 2 6.97 -12.39 69.54
N LEU A 3 6.17 -11.36 69.31
CA LEU A 3 5.27 -11.26 68.16
C LEU A 3 6.10 -10.82 66.94
N LEU A 4 6.28 -11.69 65.95
CA LEU A 4 6.92 -11.35 64.67
C LEU A 4 5.85 -10.70 63.78
N ILE A 5 5.95 -9.39 63.56
CA ILE A 5 5.13 -8.70 62.54
C ILE A 5 5.78 -8.89 61.20
N VAL A 6 5.18 -9.70 60.32
CA VAL A 6 5.56 -9.85 58.93
C VAL A 6 4.90 -8.73 58.12
N ILE A 7 5.66 -7.73 57.73
CA ILE A 7 5.18 -6.67 56.82
C ILE A 7 5.24 -7.22 55.38
N LEU A 8 4.07 -7.55 54.85
CA LEU A 8 3.91 -7.93 53.43
C LEU A 8 3.91 -6.66 52.58
N ILE A 9 5.04 -6.38 51.97
CA ILE A 9 5.17 -5.27 50.99
C ILE A 9 4.52 -5.76 49.67
N LEU A 10 3.29 -5.34 49.42
CA LEU A 10 2.61 -5.49 48.14
C LEU A 10 3.32 -4.54 47.12
N ILE A 11 4.21 -5.08 46.31
CA ILE A 11 4.74 -4.39 45.14
C ILE A 11 3.61 -4.33 44.10
N ILE A 12 2.88 -3.22 44.08
CA ILE A 12 1.91 -2.93 43.01
C ILE A 12 2.73 -2.69 41.73
N HIS A 13 2.88 -3.72 40.92
CA HIS A 13 3.33 -3.55 39.55
C HIS A 13 2.19 -2.83 38.83
N ASN A 14 2.32 -1.51 38.64
CA ASN A 14 1.53 -0.77 37.68
C ASN A 14 1.90 -1.30 36.30
N THR A 15 1.21 -2.31 35.82
CA THR A 15 1.20 -2.68 34.42
C THR A 15 0.47 -1.56 33.67
N PHE A 16 1.19 -0.49 33.32
CA PHE A 16 0.70 0.43 32.31
C PHE A 16 0.45 -0.40 31.06
N ALA A 17 -0.80 -0.60 30.68
CA ALA A 17 -1.12 -1.13 29.37
C ALA A 17 -0.38 -0.26 28.35
N SER A 18 0.50 -0.86 27.54
CA SER A 18 1.25 -0.08 26.55
C SER A 18 0.24 0.58 25.62
N GLU A 19 0.37 1.87 25.44
CA GLU A 19 -0.49 2.61 24.52
C GLU A 19 -0.38 2.01 23.12
N SER A 20 -1.48 1.96 22.39
CA SER A 20 -1.49 1.39 21.03
C SER A 20 -2.35 2.22 20.10
N ILE A 21 -1.96 2.29 18.83
CA ILE A 21 -2.76 2.90 17.74
C ILE A 21 -3.10 1.86 16.69
N ARG A 22 -4.25 2.02 16.04
CA ARG A 22 -4.70 1.22 14.89
C ARG A 22 -4.33 1.96 13.62
N LEU A 23 -3.41 1.39 12.85
CA LEU A 23 -3.00 1.90 11.54
C LEU A 23 -3.82 1.20 10.45
N LEU A 24 -4.81 1.89 9.90
CA LEU A 24 -5.50 1.42 8.70
C LEU A 24 -4.56 1.55 7.50
N SER A 25 -4.38 0.46 6.78
CA SER A 25 -3.49 0.43 5.62
C SER A 25 -4.00 -0.54 4.55
N THR A 26 -3.20 -0.74 3.48
CA THR A 26 -3.59 -1.60 2.38
C THR A 26 -2.91 -2.96 2.41
N THR A 27 -3.56 -3.96 1.78
CA THR A 27 -2.99 -5.30 1.63
C THR A 27 -1.67 -5.26 0.86
N SER A 28 -1.53 -4.41 -0.16
CA SER A 28 -0.28 -4.24 -0.90
C SER A 28 0.85 -3.67 -0.02
N THR A 29 0.56 -2.71 0.87
CA THR A 29 1.54 -2.17 1.83
C THR A 29 2.01 -3.24 2.81
N ARG A 30 1.09 -4.08 3.33
CA ARG A 30 1.44 -5.22 4.17
C ARG A 30 2.27 -6.25 3.39
N ASP A 31 1.80 -6.63 2.21
CA ASP A 31 2.39 -7.72 1.42
C ASP A 31 3.78 -7.35 0.87
N SER A 32 4.09 -6.06 0.74
CA SER A 32 5.45 -5.57 0.47
C SER A 32 6.42 -5.82 1.63
N GLY A 33 5.92 -6.07 2.87
CA GLY A 33 6.73 -6.20 4.08
C GLY A 33 7.21 -4.88 4.67
N PHE A 34 6.79 -3.76 4.11
CA PHE A 34 7.19 -2.43 4.57
C PHE A 34 6.74 -2.14 6.01
N LEU A 35 5.51 -2.53 6.37
CA LEU A 35 4.99 -2.32 7.72
C LEU A 35 5.80 -3.10 8.77
N ASP A 36 6.20 -4.34 8.47
CA ASP A 36 7.01 -5.17 9.36
C ASP A 36 8.42 -4.58 9.57
N TYR A 37 8.90 -3.80 8.62
CA TYR A 37 10.20 -3.14 8.68
C TYR A 37 10.14 -1.82 9.47
N ILE A 38 9.12 -0.98 9.22
CA ILE A 38 9.10 0.40 9.73
C ILE A 38 8.46 0.51 11.13
N ILE A 39 7.42 -0.27 11.43
CA ILE A 39 6.66 -0.21 12.68
C ILE A 39 7.54 -0.46 13.91
N PRO A 40 8.40 -1.50 13.97
CA PRO A 40 9.22 -1.78 15.16
C PRO A 40 10.16 -0.65 15.53
N LEU A 41 10.56 0.18 14.57
CA LEU A 41 11.44 1.33 14.82
C LEU A 41 10.70 2.45 15.57
N PHE A 42 9.45 2.70 15.23
CA PHE A 42 8.59 3.62 15.95
C PHE A 42 8.27 3.09 17.36
N GLU A 43 7.83 1.85 17.47
CA GLU A 43 7.46 1.21 18.74
C GLU A 43 8.63 1.24 19.75
N LYS A 44 9.83 0.94 19.27
CA LYS A 44 11.06 1.01 20.09
C LYS A 44 11.35 2.42 20.62
N LYS A 45 11.06 3.45 19.79
CA LYS A 45 11.37 4.84 20.14
C LYS A 45 10.37 5.44 21.12
N TYR A 46 9.08 5.15 20.92
CA TYR A 46 7.99 5.83 21.63
C TYR A 46 7.27 4.97 22.67
N ASN A 47 7.55 3.68 22.73
CA ASN A 47 6.85 2.69 23.55
C ASN A 47 5.32 2.68 23.32
N ILE A 48 4.90 2.93 22.08
CA ILE A 48 3.51 2.90 21.60
C ILE A 48 3.42 1.79 20.57
N ARG A 49 2.51 0.83 20.77
CA ARG A 49 2.28 -0.26 19.81
C ARG A 49 1.51 0.25 18.59
N VAL A 50 1.86 -0.21 17.40
CA VAL A 50 1.11 0.03 16.17
C VAL A 50 0.47 -1.26 15.70
N LEU A 51 -0.85 -1.27 15.59
CA LEU A 51 -1.65 -2.41 15.16
C LEU A 51 -2.07 -2.19 13.70
N PRO A 52 -1.36 -2.75 12.71
CA PRO A 52 -1.71 -2.58 11.31
C PRO A 52 -2.96 -3.39 10.95
N ILE A 53 -3.93 -2.74 10.30
CA ILE A 53 -5.16 -3.33 9.77
C ILE A 53 -5.10 -3.17 8.25
N ALA A 54 -4.76 -4.25 7.55
CA ALA A 54 -4.57 -4.24 6.10
C ALA A 54 -5.85 -4.65 5.36
N LEU A 55 -6.39 -3.73 4.56
CA LEU A 55 -7.65 -3.85 3.83
C LEU A 55 -7.45 -3.50 2.34
N GLY A 56 -8.46 -3.65 1.51
CA GLY A 56 -8.50 -2.94 0.23
C GLY A 56 -8.62 -1.43 0.45
N THR A 57 -8.09 -0.59 -0.44
CA THR A 57 -8.06 0.88 -0.24
C THR A 57 -9.45 1.46 0.04
N GLY A 58 -10.47 1.08 -0.74
CA GLY A 58 -11.84 1.53 -0.51
C GLY A 58 -12.37 1.14 0.86
N GLN A 59 -12.11 -0.11 1.30
CA GLN A 59 -12.50 -0.59 2.61
C GLN A 59 -11.73 0.10 3.75
N ALA A 60 -10.44 0.40 3.56
CA ALA A 60 -9.66 1.16 4.55
C ALA A 60 -10.23 2.57 4.78
N LEU A 61 -10.64 3.24 3.70
CA LEU A 61 -11.31 4.54 3.78
C LEU A 61 -12.68 4.46 4.46
N VAL A 62 -13.48 3.41 4.17
CA VAL A 62 -14.75 3.17 4.87
C VAL A 62 -14.53 2.92 6.35
N SER A 63 -13.58 2.07 6.73
CA SER A 63 -13.22 1.82 8.13
C SER A 63 -12.72 3.09 8.83
N ALA A 64 -11.98 3.96 8.13
CA ALA A 64 -11.57 5.26 8.65
C ALA A 64 -12.77 6.20 8.91
N LYS A 65 -13.76 6.24 7.99
CA LYS A 65 -15.01 6.98 8.19
C LYS A 65 -15.82 6.47 9.39
N ASN A 66 -15.74 5.17 9.69
CA ASN A 66 -16.38 4.55 10.84
C ASN A 66 -15.58 4.64 12.15
N CYS A 67 -14.42 5.33 12.15
CA CYS A 67 -13.52 5.46 13.29
C CYS A 67 -12.93 4.12 13.78
N ASP A 68 -12.81 3.13 12.89
CA ASP A 68 -12.23 1.81 13.21
C ASP A 68 -10.69 1.84 13.30
N GLY A 69 -10.06 2.96 12.97
CA GLY A 69 -8.62 3.22 13.06
C GLY A 69 -8.32 4.53 13.75
N ASP A 70 -7.04 4.78 13.98
CA ASP A 70 -6.54 6.01 14.60
C ASP A 70 -5.76 6.87 13.59
N ILE A 71 -5.22 6.24 12.53
CA ILE A 71 -4.47 6.86 11.45
C ILE A 71 -4.56 6.00 10.19
N LEU A 72 -4.42 6.60 9.00
CA LEU A 72 -4.60 5.95 7.72
C LEU A 72 -3.34 6.10 6.84
N LEU A 73 -2.87 5.00 6.24
CA LEU A 73 -1.78 4.95 5.26
C LEU A 73 -2.26 4.23 4.00
N THR A 74 -2.46 4.98 2.93
CA THR A 74 -2.99 4.46 1.65
C THR A 74 -2.22 5.00 0.44
N HIS A 75 -2.60 4.56 -0.76
CA HIS A 75 -1.95 4.94 -2.03
C HIS A 75 -2.97 5.14 -3.15
N ALA A 76 -4.00 5.93 -2.90
CA ALA A 76 -5.03 6.29 -3.86
C ALA A 76 -5.33 7.80 -3.78
N PRO A 77 -4.45 8.67 -4.30
CA PRO A 77 -4.49 10.11 -4.09
C PRO A 77 -5.84 10.77 -4.39
N LYS A 78 -6.57 10.27 -5.39
CA LYS A 78 -7.90 10.79 -5.73
C LYS A 78 -8.90 10.55 -4.59
N LEU A 79 -8.99 9.30 -4.12
CA LEU A 79 -9.92 8.93 -3.04
C LEU A 79 -9.53 9.57 -1.70
N GLU A 80 -8.24 9.71 -1.44
CA GLU A 80 -7.70 10.37 -0.25
C GLU A 80 -8.04 11.86 -0.22
N LYS A 81 -7.93 12.56 -1.35
CA LYS A 81 -8.34 13.97 -1.49
C LYS A 81 -9.85 14.15 -1.31
N GLU A 82 -10.66 13.23 -1.82
CA GLU A 82 -12.10 13.21 -1.58
C GLU A 82 -12.41 12.98 -0.10
N PHE A 83 -11.72 12.04 0.56
CA PHE A 83 -11.85 11.77 2.00
C PHE A 83 -11.55 13.00 2.87
N ILE A 84 -10.49 13.75 2.55
CA ILE A 84 -10.15 15.03 3.20
C ILE A 84 -11.24 16.07 2.95
N LYS A 85 -11.66 16.23 1.68
CA LYS A 85 -12.71 17.19 1.29
C LYS A 85 -14.03 16.94 2.02
N ASP A 86 -14.37 15.67 2.24
CA ASP A 86 -15.56 15.24 2.98
C ASP A 86 -15.43 15.45 4.50
N GLY A 87 -14.28 15.95 4.99
CA GLY A 87 -14.04 16.28 6.40
C GLY A 87 -13.61 15.12 7.30
N TYR A 88 -13.35 13.93 6.77
CA TYR A 88 -12.98 12.75 7.57
C TYR A 88 -11.48 12.71 7.95
N GLY A 89 -10.64 13.43 7.25
CA GLY A 89 -9.22 13.61 7.56
C GLY A 89 -8.83 15.07 7.59
N THR A 90 -7.73 15.41 8.28
CA THR A 90 -7.23 16.79 8.39
C THR A 90 -5.99 17.00 7.55
N ASP A 91 -4.99 16.15 7.70
CA ASP A 91 -3.67 16.30 7.07
C ASP A 91 -3.36 15.06 6.22
N ARG A 92 -3.07 15.29 4.94
CA ARG A 92 -2.60 14.28 4.00
C ARG A 92 -1.18 14.63 3.58
N THR A 93 -0.22 13.79 3.93
CA THR A 93 1.17 13.99 3.56
C THR A 93 1.70 12.78 2.79
N PRO A 94 2.16 12.98 1.54
CA PRO A 94 2.95 11.96 0.85
C PRO A 94 4.18 11.60 1.67
N ILE A 95 4.48 10.31 1.81
CA ILE A 95 5.64 9.83 2.58
C ILE A 95 6.61 9.01 1.76
N MET A 96 6.11 8.37 0.73
CA MET A 96 6.92 7.55 -0.18
C MET A 96 6.18 7.28 -1.46
N TYR A 97 6.92 6.82 -2.48
CA TYR A 97 6.36 6.30 -3.70
C TYR A 97 7.09 5.03 -4.13
N ASN A 98 6.42 4.20 -4.89
CA ASN A 98 6.99 3.20 -5.77
C ASN A 98 6.33 3.32 -7.14
N ASP A 99 6.45 2.31 -7.99
CA ASP A 99 5.76 2.30 -9.26
C ASP A 99 4.94 1.02 -9.46
N PHE A 100 4.03 1.13 -10.39
CA PHE A 100 3.39 -0.03 -10.99
C PHE A 100 4.20 -0.52 -12.19
N VAL A 101 4.03 -1.79 -12.50
CA VAL A 101 4.71 -2.46 -13.60
C VAL A 101 3.74 -3.36 -14.35
N VAL A 102 3.97 -3.54 -15.66
CA VAL A 102 3.26 -4.53 -16.46
C VAL A 102 4.09 -5.80 -16.53
N ILE A 103 3.49 -6.90 -16.16
CA ILE A 103 4.11 -8.22 -16.05
C ILE A 103 3.51 -9.14 -17.12
N GLY A 104 4.34 -9.96 -17.72
CA GLY A 104 3.91 -10.97 -18.68
C GLY A 104 4.99 -11.99 -18.99
N PRO A 105 4.76 -12.86 -19.98
CA PRO A 105 5.68 -13.93 -20.37
C PRO A 105 7.08 -13.41 -20.76
N ASN A 106 8.12 -14.13 -20.35
CA ASN A 106 9.53 -13.73 -20.54
C ASN A 106 9.93 -13.52 -22.01
N ASP A 107 9.31 -14.24 -22.93
CA ASP A 107 9.56 -14.16 -24.37
C ASP A 107 8.94 -12.90 -25.02
N ASP A 108 8.12 -12.18 -24.25
CA ASP A 108 7.48 -10.94 -24.69
C ASP A 108 6.93 -10.96 -26.14
N PRO A 109 5.97 -11.84 -26.44
CA PRO A 109 5.47 -12.00 -27.79
C PRO A 109 4.78 -10.76 -28.35
N LEU A 110 4.46 -9.78 -27.50
CA LEU A 110 3.88 -8.50 -27.88
C LEU A 110 4.93 -7.40 -28.09
N GLY A 111 6.18 -7.60 -27.64
CA GLY A 111 7.21 -6.59 -27.68
C GLY A 111 6.86 -5.37 -26.81
N LEU A 112 6.29 -5.61 -25.62
CA LEU A 112 5.86 -4.53 -24.74
C LEU A 112 7.04 -3.70 -24.21
N ASP A 113 8.23 -4.31 -24.11
CA ASP A 113 9.48 -3.66 -23.73
C ASP A 113 9.96 -2.59 -24.73
N LYS A 114 9.37 -2.55 -25.93
CA LYS A 114 9.72 -1.59 -27.00
C LYS A 114 8.82 -0.35 -27.04
N HIS A 115 7.76 -0.32 -26.22
CA HIS A 115 6.87 0.84 -26.14
C HIS A 115 7.49 1.95 -25.29
N ASN A 116 7.14 3.21 -25.61
CA ASN A 116 7.65 4.38 -24.90
C ASN A 116 6.69 4.89 -23.80
N ASN A 117 5.47 4.38 -23.77
CA ASN A 117 4.46 4.77 -22.77
C ASN A 117 3.49 3.61 -22.48
N VAL A 118 2.90 3.66 -21.31
CA VAL A 118 1.99 2.60 -20.81
C VAL A 118 0.67 2.57 -21.59
N ILE A 119 0.22 3.68 -22.15
CA ILE A 119 -1.01 3.74 -22.94
C ILE A 119 -0.90 2.83 -24.18
N ASP A 120 0.22 2.87 -24.89
CA ASP A 120 0.44 2.04 -26.08
C ASP A 120 0.59 0.56 -25.70
N VAL A 121 1.18 0.26 -24.54
CA VAL A 121 1.23 -1.10 -23.97
C VAL A 121 -0.18 -1.65 -23.77
N PHE A 122 -1.06 -0.89 -23.15
CA PHE A 122 -2.44 -1.30 -22.89
C PHE A 122 -3.27 -1.44 -24.18
N LYS A 123 -3.09 -0.54 -25.14
CA LYS A 123 -3.69 -0.67 -26.49
C LYS A 123 -3.24 -1.97 -27.16
N ASN A 124 -1.94 -2.27 -27.13
CA ASN A 124 -1.40 -3.49 -27.75
C ASN A 124 -2.00 -4.77 -27.12
N ILE A 125 -2.08 -4.83 -25.78
CA ILE A 125 -2.71 -5.94 -25.04
C ILE A 125 -4.17 -6.13 -25.51
N LYS A 126 -4.95 -5.06 -25.56
CA LYS A 126 -6.36 -5.08 -26.01
C LYS A 126 -6.49 -5.48 -27.47
N ASP A 127 -5.66 -4.93 -28.38
CA ASP A 127 -5.77 -5.19 -29.84
C ASP A 127 -5.40 -6.62 -30.20
N LYS A 128 -4.43 -7.20 -29.49
CA LYS A 128 -4.06 -8.61 -29.62
C LYS A 128 -4.97 -9.56 -28.86
N LYS A 129 -5.89 -9.01 -28.00
CA LYS A 129 -6.83 -9.79 -27.17
C LYS A 129 -6.15 -10.88 -26.36
N VAL A 130 -4.92 -10.61 -25.89
CA VAL A 130 -4.22 -11.52 -24.99
C VAL A 130 -4.82 -11.48 -23.59
N LYS A 131 -4.76 -12.57 -22.85
CA LYS A 131 -5.33 -12.63 -21.50
C LYS A 131 -4.63 -11.63 -20.59
N PHE A 132 -5.41 -10.73 -20.01
CA PHE A 132 -5.00 -9.79 -18.99
C PHE A 132 -5.76 -10.07 -17.69
N ILE A 133 -5.04 -10.29 -16.60
CA ILE A 133 -5.63 -10.58 -15.30
C ILE A 133 -5.62 -9.31 -14.48
N SER A 134 -6.80 -8.76 -14.22
CA SER A 134 -7.01 -7.64 -13.31
C SER A 134 -7.26 -8.13 -11.89
N ARG A 135 -6.98 -7.30 -10.91
CA ARG A 135 -7.41 -7.58 -9.53
C ARG A 135 -8.94 -7.56 -9.40
N GLY A 136 -9.62 -6.58 -9.99
CA GLY A 136 -11.09 -6.46 -9.97
C GLY A 136 -11.69 -6.34 -8.56
N ASP A 137 -10.93 -5.85 -7.56
CA ASP A 137 -11.26 -5.87 -6.13
C ASP A 137 -11.38 -4.49 -5.48
N ASN A 138 -11.48 -3.43 -6.30
CA ASN A 138 -11.53 -2.04 -5.85
C ASN A 138 -10.32 -1.62 -4.97
N SER A 139 -9.16 -2.25 -5.16
CA SER A 139 -7.90 -1.85 -4.53
C SER A 139 -7.25 -0.67 -5.23
N GLY A 140 -6.23 -0.07 -4.60
CA GLY A 140 -5.42 0.99 -5.22
C GLY A 140 -4.79 0.55 -6.54
N THR A 141 -4.30 -0.69 -6.63
CA THR A 141 -3.79 -1.28 -7.88
C THR A 141 -4.87 -1.36 -8.95
N ASN A 142 -6.09 -1.81 -8.59
CA ASN A 142 -7.19 -1.89 -9.53
C ASN A 142 -7.64 -0.50 -10.01
N PHE A 143 -7.74 0.49 -9.11
CA PHE A 143 -8.05 1.87 -9.52
C PHE A 143 -6.99 2.47 -10.44
N SER A 144 -5.71 2.21 -10.18
CA SER A 144 -4.61 2.67 -11.04
C SER A 144 -4.69 2.02 -12.43
N GLU A 145 -4.85 0.70 -12.49
CA GLU A 145 -5.04 -0.06 -13.73
C GLU A 145 -6.20 0.50 -14.57
N LEU A 146 -7.39 0.65 -13.94
CA LEU A 146 -8.58 1.19 -14.62
C LEU A 146 -8.36 2.64 -15.10
N SER A 147 -7.56 3.44 -14.39
CA SER A 147 -7.17 4.77 -14.84
C SER A 147 -6.33 4.73 -16.12
N VAL A 148 -5.41 3.76 -16.25
CA VAL A 148 -4.61 3.58 -17.48
C VAL A 148 -5.49 3.12 -18.64
N TRP A 149 -6.40 2.16 -18.44
CA TRP A 149 -7.39 1.75 -19.45
C TRP A 149 -8.23 2.93 -19.93
N ASN A 150 -8.73 3.74 -19.01
CA ASN A 150 -9.53 4.92 -19.33
C ASN A 150 -8.73 5.97 -20.13
N ARG A 151 -7.44 6.19 -19.79
CA ARG A 151 -6.57 7.10 -20.56
C ARG A 151 -6.23 6.56 -21.95
N ALA A 152 -6.28 5.24 -22.13
CA ALA A 152 -6.14 4.59 -23.45
C ALA A 152 -7.43 4.66 -24.28
N ASP A 153 -8.51 5.24 -23.73
CA ASP A 153 -9.86 5.24 -24.32
C ASP A 153 -10.41 3.80 -24.53
N ILE A 154 -10.12 2.92 -23.58
CA ILE A 154 -10.54 1.52 -23.59
C ILE A 154 -11.43 1.23 -22.37
N ASN A 155 -12.61 0.69 -22.61
CA ASN A 155 -13.40 0.06 -21.56
C ASN A 155 -13.07 -1.44 -21.51
N PRO A 156 -12.26 -1.92 -20.56
CA PRO A 156 -11.85 -3.33 -20.50
C PRO A 156 -13.02 -4.28 -20.21
N LYS A 157 -14.11 -3.79 -19.57
CA LYS A 157 -15.31 -4.57 -19.30
C LYS A 157 -15.99 -5.11 -20.56
N LEU A 158 -15.78 -4.48 -21.71
CA LEU A 158 -16.25 -5.00 -23.00
C LEU A 158 -15.49 -6.26 -23.44
N GLY A 159 -14.35 -6.56 -22.82
CA GLY A 159 -13.57 -7.77 -23.04
C GLY A 159 -13.67 -8.79 -21.91
N GLU A 160 -14.56 -8.57 -20.93
CA GLU A 160 -14.71 -9.44 -19.77
C GLU A 160 -15.06 -10.88 -20.19
N GLY A 161 -14.36 -11.85 -19.56
CA GLY A 161 -14.50 -13.26 -19.87
C GLY A 161 -13.81 -13.71 -21.17
N ILE A 162 -13.32 -12.79 -22.02
CA ILE A 162 -12.64 -13.09 -23.28
C ILE A 162 -11.13 -12.89 -23.12
N TRP A 163 -10.69 -11.65 -22.95
CA TRP A 163 -9.29 -11.29 -22.76
C TRP A 163 -9.04 -10.56 -21.44
N TYR A 164 -10.03 -9.91 -20.86
CA TYR A 164 -9.98 -9.23 -19.58
C TYR A 164 -10.63 -10.10 -18.50
N LEU A 165 -9.87 -10.53 -17.53
CA LEU A 165 -10.33 -11.46 -16.48
C LEU A 165 -10.09 -10.83 -15.11
N GLU A 166 -11.11 -10.74 -14.28
CA GLU A 166 -11.00 -10.23 -12.92
C GLU A 166 -10.80 -11.38 -11.94
N SER A 167 -9.75 -11.31 -11.14
CA SER A 167 -9.47 -12.33 -10.11
C SER A 167 -10.36 -12.18 -8.88
N GLY A 168 -10.82 -10.96 -8.56
CA GLY A 168 -11.52 -10.63 -7.32
C GLY A 168 -10.65 -10.82 -6.07
N GLN A 169 -9.31 -10.90 -6.23
CA GLN A 169 -8.39 -11.32 -5.19
C GLN A 169 -7.26 -10.30 -4.96
N GLY A 170 -6.53 -10.47 -3.83
CA GLY A 170 -5.30 -9.71 -3.59
C GLY A 170 -4.20 -10.00 -4.62
N MET A 171 -3.18 -9.11 -4.69
CA MET A 171 -2.17 -9.16 -5.76
C MET A 171 -1.41 -10.49 -5.85
N GLY A 172 -1.09 -11.11 -4.71
CA GLY A 172 -0.38 -12.39 -4.71
C GLY A 172 -1.17 -13.53 -5.38
N ALA A 173 -2.48 -13.62 -5.15
CA ALA A 173 -3.36 -14.58 -5.82
C ALA A 173 -3.54 -14.23 -7.30
N THR A 174 -3.69 -12.95 -7.64
CA THR A 174 -3.73 -12.46 -9.02
C THR A 174 -2.47 -12.85 -9.80
N LEU A 175 -1.29 -12.71 -9.19
CA LEU A 175 -0.02 -13.15 -9.80
C LEU A 175 0.04 -14.66 -10.03
N ASN A 176 -0.48 -15.48 -9.10
CA ASN A 176 -0.56 -16.94 -9.30
C ASN A 176 -1.45 -17.30 -10.49
N ILE A 177 -2.60 -16.63 -10.64
CA ILE A 177 -3.51 -16.83 -11.79
C ILE A 177 -2.80 -16.40 -13.08
N THR A 178 -2.16 -15.22 -13.08
CA THR A 178 -1.44 -14.67 -14.23
C THR A 178 -0.38 -15.64 -14.72
N VAL A 179 0.48 -16.11 -13.82
CA VAL A 179 1.57 -17.04 -14.15
C VAL A 179 1.01 -18.40 -14.62
N GLY A 180 -0.02 -18.92 -13.94
CA GLY A 180 -0.66 -20.20 -14.31
C GLY A 180 -1.34 -20.17 -15.67
N MET A 181 -1.84 -19.00 -16.10
CA MET A 181 -2.52 -18.81 -17.41
C MET A 181 -1.59 -18.29 -18.50
N ASN A 182 -0.31 -18.10 -18.24
CA ASN A 182 0.65 -17.44 -19.14
C ASN A 182 0.11 -16.09 -19.65
N ALA A 183 -0.44 -15.29 -18.75
CA ALA A 183 -1.17 -14.07 -19.04
C ALA A 183 -0.36 -12.81 -18.66
N TYR A 184 -0.95 -11.65 -18.88
CA TYR A 184 -0.42 -10.34 -18.51
C TYR A 184 -1.16 -9.81 -17.29
N THR A 185 -0.51 -8.93 -16.51
CA THR A 185 -1.15 -8.25 -15.38
C THR A 185 -0.43 -6.95 -15.05
N TYR A 186 -1.09 -6.17 -14.19
CA TYR A 186 -0.60 -4.92 -13.63
C TYR A 186 -0.39 -5.11 -12.13
N SER A 187 0.79 -4.77 -11.62
CA SER A 187 1.14 -4.95 -10.21
C SER A 187 2.02 -3.83 -9.70
N ASP A 188 1.97 -3.52 -8.40
CA ASP A 188 3.03 -2.75 -7.80
C ASP A 188 4.35 -3.54 -7.81
N ARG A 189 5.47 -2.82 -7.99
CA ARG A 189 6.82 -3.40 -8.09
C ARG A 189 7.20 -4.17 -6.83
N ALA A 190 6.88 -3.67 -5.64
CA ALA A 190 7.31 -4.27 -4.39
C ALA A 190 6.69 -5.66 -4.22
N THR A 191 5.40 -5.81 -4.51
CA THR A 191 4.73 -7.13 -4.50
C THR A 191 5.35 -8.07 -5.53
N TRP A 192 5.62 -7.60 -6.76
CA TRP A 192 6.27 -8.42 -7.78
C TRP A 192 7.67 -8.88 -7.37
N ILE A 193 8.51 -7.99 -6.81
CA ILE A 193 9.86 -8.35 -6.38
C ILE A 193 9.82 -9.41 -5.28
N ARG A 194 8.89 -9.31 -4.34
CA ARG A 194 8.71 -10.26 -3.23
C ARG A 194 8.07 -11.58 -3.66
N TYR A 195 7.30 -11.57 -4.74
CA TYR A 195 6.63 -12.75 -5.26
C TYR A 195 7.64 -13.79 -5.75
N GLN A 196 7.52 -15.05 -5.25
CA GLN A 196 8.52 -16.10 -5.50
C GLN A 196 8.22 -16.96 -6.72
N ASN A 197 6.94 -17.20 -7.01
CA ASN A 197 6.52 -18.15 -8.05
C ASN A 197 6.48 -17.51 -9.45
N LYS A 198 7.54 -16.79 -9.85
CA LYS A 198 7.58 -16.02 -11.11
C LYS A 198 7.59 -16.89 -12.36
N GLN A 199 8.05 -18.14 -12.24
CA GLN A 199 8.20 -19.07 -13.38
C GLN A 199 8.83 -18.37 -14.62
N LYS A 200 8.07 -18.33 -15.73
CA LYS A 200 8.48 -17.71 -17.00
C LYS A 200 7.87 -16.30 -17.19
N HIS A 201 7.78 -15.51 -16.11
CA HIS A 201 7.28 -14.13 -16.17
C HIS A 201 8.34 -13.13 -15.74
N LYS A 202 8.28 -11.94 -16.32
CA LYS A 202 9.14 -10.80 -16.00
C LYS A 202 8.35 -9.49 -16.07
N ILE A 203 8.94 -8.39 -15.60
CA ILE A 203 8.49 -7.05 -15.94
C ILE A 203 8.74 -6.82 -17.41
N LEU A 204 7.71 -6.43 -18.15
CA LEU A 204 7.75 -6.11 -19.57
C LEU A 204 7.71 -4.61 -19.82
N PHE A 205 7.09 -3.85 -18.92
CA PHE A 205 7.04 -2.40 -19.04
C PHE A 205 7.07 -1.72 -17.66
N GLU A 206 7.82 -0.62 -17.57
CA GLU A 206 8.05 0.19 -16.36
C GLU A 206 8.51 1.60 -16.72
N GLY A 207 8.57 2.52 -15.74
CA GLY A 207 9.25 3.82 -15.88
C GLY A 207 8.41 4.93 -16.53
N ASP A 208 7.09 4.77 -16.65
CA ASP A 208 6.18 5.82 -17.10
C ASP A 208 5.62 6.61 -15.90
N ASP A 209 5.46 7.93 -16.04
CA ASP A 209 4.91 8.80 -14.99
C ASP A 209 3.50 8.38 -14.53
N LEU A 210 2.71 7.79 -15.42
CA LEU A 210 1.38 7.26 -15.09
C LEU A 210 1.43 6.00 -14.20
N LEU A 211 2.61 5.40 -14.06
CA LEU A 211 2.85 4.25 -13.21
C LEU A 211 3.28 4.62 -11.78
N LEU A 212 3.47 5.92 -11.48
CA LEU A 212 3.82 6.35 -10.13
C LEU A 212 2.73 5.99 -9.14
N ASN A 213 3.14 5.42 -8.02
CA ASN A 213 2.28 4.97 -6.93
C ASN A 213 2.68 5.66 -5.63
N GLU A 214 2.03 6.78 -5.35
CA GLU A 214 2.28 7.62 -4.18
C GLU A 214 1.53 7.08 -2.95
N TYR A 215 2.23 6.96 -1.85
CA TYR A 215 1.69 6.57 -0.54
C TYR A 215 1.62 7.77 0.38
N SER A 216 0.48 7.96 1.02
CA SER A 216 0.26 9.07 1.95
C SER A 216 -0.17 8.60 3.31
N ILE A 217 0.32 9.28 4.34
CA ILE A 217 -0.19 9.20 5.69
C ILE A 217 -1.26 10.28 5.91
N ILE A 218 -2.36 9.92 6.57
CA ILE A 218 -3.51 10.81 6.76
C ILE A 218 -3.94 10.77 8.22
N LEU A 219 -3.99 11.94 8.86
CA LEU A 219 -4.60 12.09 10.18
C LEU A 219 -6.12 12.11 10.05
N LEU A 220 -6.80 11.32 10.87
CA LEU A 220 -8.25 11.34 10.94
C LEU A 220 -8.75 12.58 11.70
N ASN A 221 -9.91 13.10 11.29
CA ASN A 221 -10.52 14.24 11.95
C ASN A 221 -11.15 13.83 13.28
N ASN A 222 -10.60 14.35 14.39
CA ASN A 222 -11.06 14.05 15.73
C ASN A 222 -12.47 14.59 16.03
N GLU A 223 -12.96 15.59 15.31
CA GLU A 223 -14.33 16.10 15.45
C GLU A 223 -15.35 15.04 15.00
N ASN A 224 -15.03 14.33 13.91
CA ASN A 224 -15.87 13.25 13.40
C ASN A 224 -15.60 11.90 14.07
N CYS A 225 -14.39 11.71 14.63
CA CYS A 225 -13.95 10.49 15.28
C CYS A 225 -13.39 10.76 16.69
N PRO A 226 -14.22 11.12 17.68
CA PRO A 226 -13.75 11.52 19.01
C PRO A 226 -13.10 10.38 19.81
N THR A 227 -13.23 9.13 19.39
CA THR A 227 -12.69 7.94 20.06
C THR A 227 -11.27 7.57 19.62
N ILE A 228 -10.71 8.22 18.59
CA ILE A 228 -9.36 7.93 18.12
C ILE A 228 -8.29 8.37 19.12
N LYS A 229 -7.18 7.68 19.11
CA LYS A 229 -6.01 8.00 19.95
C LYS A 229 -5.17 9.10 19.29
N GLN A 230 -5.76 10.29 19.19
CA GLN A 230 -5.23 11.40 18.41
C GLN A 230 -3.78 11.75 18.75
N LYS A 231 -3.44 11.84 20.06
CA LYS A 231 -2.06 12.20 20.47
C LYS A 231 -1.02 11.22 19.92
N SER A 232 -1.28 9.93 20.06
CA SER A 232 -0.36 8.88 19.57
C SER A 232 -0.37 8.76 18.05
N ALA A 233 -1.51 9.04 17.41
CA ALA A 233 -1.61 9.14 15.94
C ALA A 233 -0.76 10.31 15.40
N ILE A 234 -0.80 11.47 16.05
CA ILE A 234 0.05 12.63 15.71
C ILE A 234 1.53 12.30 15.88
N LEU A 235 1.92 11.63 16.98
CA LEU A 235 3.32 11.20 17.17
C LEU A 235 3.79 10.26 16.05
N PHE A 236 2.94 9.33 15.62
CA PHE A 236 3.28 8.44 14.49
C PHE A 236 3.38 9.23 13.18
N TYR A 237 2.45 10.15 12.92
CA TYR A 237 2.46 11.02 11.75
C TYR A 237 3.74 11.87 11.69
N GLU A 238 4.08 12.58 12.76
CA GLU A 238 5.28 13.42 12.86
C GLU A 238 6.56 12.58 12.69
N TRP A 239 6.57 11.38 13.26
CA TRP A 239 7.72 10.50 13.13
C TRP A 239 7.90 9.98 11.71
N ILE A 240 6.84 9.47 11.06
CA ILE A 240 6.95 8.90 9.72
C ILE A 240 7.28 9.96 8.66
N THR A 241 6.86 11.20 8.89
CA THR A 241 7.18 12.36 8.03
C THR A 241 8.53 13.01 8.36
N SER A 242 9.18 12.62 9.47
CA SER A 242 10.48 13.17 9.85
C SER A 242 11.59 12.77 8.89
N GLN A 243 12.63 13.60 8.76
CA GLN A 243 13.81 13.30 7.96
C GLN A 243 14.39 11.92 8.31
N TYR A 244 14.45 11.58 9.61
CA TYR A 244 14.98 10.30 10.08
C TYR A 244 14.18 9.11 9.49
N ALA A 245 12.86 9.13 9.55
CA ALA A 245 12.05 8.04 9.01
C ALA A 245 12.12 8.00 7.47
N GLN A 246 12.20 9.16 6.81
CA GLN A 246 12.35 9.26 5.36
C GLN A 246 13.68 8.64 4.88
N GLU A 247 14.77 8.84 5.62
CA GLU A 247 16.04 8.15 5.35
C GLU A 247 15.95 6.63 5.54
N ILE A 248 15.15 6.17 6.51
CA ILE A 248 14.88 4.74 6.73
C ILE A 248 14.08 4.16 5.58
N ILE A 249 13.05 4.86 5.10
CA ILE A 249 12.26 4.46 3.92
C ILE A 249 13.18 4.26 2.72
N ASN A 250 14.09 5.20 2.47
CA ASN A 250 15.06 5.11 1.37
C ASN A 250 16.05 3.93 1.50
N LYS A 251 16.24 3.40 2.71
CA LYS A 251 17.11 2.23 2.97
C LYS A 251 16.39 0.91 2.85
N TYR A 252 15.06 0.90 2.75
CA TYR A 252 14.30 -0.34 2.64
C TYR A 252 14.61 -1.07 1.32
N ARG A 253 14.87 -2.37 1.42
CA ARG A 253 15.23 -3.22 0.27
C ARG A 253 14.48 -4.54 0.34
N ILE A 254 14.03 -5.01 -0.82
CA ILE A 254 13.53 -6.38 -1.02
C ILE A 254 14.50 -7.07 -1.97
N ASN A 255 15.07 -8.20 -1.57
CA ASN A 255 16.06 -8.93 -2.35
C ASN A 255 17.23 -8.03 -2.86
N GLY A 256 17.67 -7.07 -2.02
CA GLY A 256 18.74 -6.12 -2.33
C GLY A 256 18.31 -4.92 -3.20
N GLN A 257 17.09 -4.88 -3.70
CA GLN A 257 16.57 -3.80 -4.54
C GLN A 257 15.78 -2.77 -3.72
N GLN A 258 16.00 -1.48 -3.99
CA GLN A 258 15.16 -0.41 -3.45
C GLN A 258 13.78 -0.47 -4.11
N VAL A 259 12.74 -0.43 -3.29
CA VAL A 259 11.36 -0.56 -3.75
C VAL A 259 10.47 0.61 -3.35
N PHE A 260 10.89 1.37 -2.34
CA PHE A 260 10.25 2.62 -1.96
C PHE A 260 11.26 3.75 -1.96
N PHE A 261 10.82 4.92 -2.37
CA PHE A 261 11.58 6.16 -2.41
C PHE A 261 10.84 7.19 -1.56
N SER A 262 11.55 7.89 -0.69
CA SER A 262 10.93 8.92 0.14
C SER A 262 10.48 10.11 -0.69
N ASP A 263 9.33 10.67 -0.34
CA ASP A 263 8.76 11.82 -1.08
C ASP A 263 9.43 13.15 -0.69
N HIS A 264 10.08 13.20 0.45
CA HIS A 264 10.76 14.41 0.94
C HIS A 264 11.89 14.92 0.03
N MET A 265 12.30 14.11 -0.95
CA MET A 265 13.32 14.49 -1.94
C MET A 265 12.75 15.15 -3.20
N LEU A 266 11.43 15.04 -3.46
CA LEU A 266 10.77 15.62 -4.63
C LEU A 266 10.38 17.12 -4.43
N GLY A 267 10.38 17.63 -3.21
CA GLY A 267 9.99 19.00 -2.86
C GLY A 267 11.15 20.01 -2.75
N LYS A 268 12.36 19.65 -3.17
CA LYS A 268 13.58 20.53 -3.07
C LYS A 268 14.29 20.66 -4.41
N ASN A 269 13.56 20.81 -5.50
CA ASN A 269 14.12 21.30 -6.77
C ASN A 269 13.42 22.57 -7.18
#